data_7f41296f07818c6d9d0cd5974048bcf3
#
_entry.id   7f41296f07818c6d9d0cd5974048bcf3
#
_cell.length_a   1.000
_cell.length_b   1.000
_cell.length_c   1.000
_cell.angle_alpha   90.00
_cell.angle_beta   90.00
_cell.angle_gamma   90.00
#
_symmetry.space_group_name_H-M   'P 1'
#
loop_
_entity.id
_entity.type
_entity.pdbx_description
1 polymer ?
#
loop_
_entity_poly.entity_id
_entity_poly.type
_entity_poly.pdbx_seq_one_letter_code
_entity_poly.pdbx_strand_id
1 'polypeptide(L)'
;MAIYDELGIPRVVNGNATLTRLGGSVLAPGVAEAMAEAGTAFVDLVALQAAVGREIARLTRNEACYVSCGAAAGLTLTTAACMAGEDPRLRERLPYTDGMRNEVIIHRHTRVGYDFAIRMAGVRFVEIGSPAGTSAEELENAITARTAAMFYFPRGLEERGELPLEAAAEICRPRGIRVIVDAAAQLPPRSNLWSYAERGADAVIFSGGKGLRGPQSTGLVLGREEVIRACAFHGPPYPYIGRGMKVGKEELCGILTAVRWFLAQDEEAEAAFYEQAVERVVAEIGALPGVTARRVYPSEAGQPVPRAMLELDETTLGKNRGAVQGALQTGNPVVDLADGPGTSLYVNPQTLDEEGLEVVLRRLRDVLKG
;
A
#
# COMPACT_ATOMS: atom_id res chain seq x y z
N MET A 1 -14.22 22.70 -19.43
CA MET A 1 -13.02 23.07 -18.61
C MET A 1 -12.90 22.01 -17.53
N ALA A 2 -11.72 21.46 -17.31
CA ALA A 2 -11.56 20.45 -16.26
C ALA A 2 -11.58 21.16 -14.89
N ILE A 3 -12.17 20.56 -13.87
CA ILE A 3 -12.32 21.14 -12.53
C ILE A 3 -11.00 21.62 -11.92
N TYR A 4 -9.89 20.94 -12.20
CA TYR A 4 -8.57 21.37 -11.72
C TYR A 4 -8.12 22.70 -12.34
N ASP A 5 -8.48 22.96 -13.61
CA ASP A 5 -8.17 24.22 -14.30
C ASP A 5 -8.97 25.38 -13.67
N GLU A 6 -10.23 25.12 -13.28
CA GLU A 6 -11.08 26.11 -12.58
C GLU A 6 -10.52 26.46 -11.18
N LEU A 7 -9.91 25.48 -10.50
CA LEU A 7 -9.30 25.64 -9.19
C LEU A 7 -7.85 26.16 -9.25
N GLY A 8 -7.27 26.31 -10.46
CA GLY A 8 -5.87 26.71 -10.63
C GLY A 8 -4.86 25.66 -10.13
N ILE A 9 -5.26 24.38 -10.08
CA ILE A 9 -4.39 23.27 -9.63
C ILE A 9 -3.77 22.59 -10.84
N PRO A 10 -2.44 22.61 -10.99
CA PRO A 10 -1.77 21.96 -12.10
C PRO A 10 -1.87 20.44 -12.00
N ARG A 11 -2.00 19.77 -13.14
CA ARG A 11 -1.88 18.32 -13.21
C ARG A 11 -0.43 17.91 -13.10
N VAL A 12 -0.17 16.77 -12.45
CA VAL A 12 1.16 16.26 -12.21
C VAL A 12 1.38 14.97 -12.99
N VAL A 13 2.48 14.90 -13.73
CA VAL A 13 2.99 13.65 -14.30
C VAL A 13 3.80 12.99 -13.18
N ASN A 14 3.30 11.86 -12.71
CA ASN A 14 3.82 11.19 -11.52
C ASN A 14 4.83 10.11 -11.89
N GLY A 15 6.12 10.42 -11.83
CA GLY A 15 7.23 9.46 -11.93
C GLY A 15 7.81 9.08 -10.55
N ASN A 16 7.06 9.33 -9.46
CA ASN A 16 7.52 9.07 -8.10
C ASN A 16 7.06 7.69 -7.58
N ALA A 17 5.80 7.51 -7.38
CA ALA A 17 5.13 6.26 -6.98
C ALA A 17 3.66 6.54 -6.63
N THR A 18 2.96 5.53 -6.08
CA THR A 18 1.56 5.61 -5.65
C THR A 18 1.41 6.33 -4.30
N LEU A 19 1.74 7.62 -4.27
CA LEU A 19 1.75 8.43 -3.05
C LEU A 19 0.39 9.06 -2.75
N THR A 20 -0.02 9.06 -1.48
CA THR A 20 -1.27 9.68 -1.02
C THR A 20 -1.37 11.16 -1.40
N ARG A 21 -0.27 11.94 -1.29
CA ARG A 21 -0.25 13.36 -1.65
C ARG A 21 -0.49 13.65 -3.14
N LEU A 22 -0.30 12.64 -4.00
CA LEU A 22 -0.56 12.72 -5.44
C LEU A 22 -1.87 12.02 -5.85
N GLY A 23 -2.69 11.61 -4.87
CA GLY A 23 -3.94 10.92 -5.13
C GLY A 23 -3.81 9.39 -5.31
N GLY A 24 -2.63 8.83 -5.03
CA GLY A 24 -2.36 7.40 -5.23
C GLY A 24 -2.11 7.08 -6.69
N SER A 25 -3.05 6.43 -7.35
CA SER A 25 -3.04 6.12 -8.78
C SER A 25 -4.20 6.81 -9.50
N VAL A 26 -4.07 6.98 -10.80
CA VAL A 26 -5.22 7.29 -11.67
C VAL A 26 -6.14 6.07 -11.67
N LEU A 27 -7.45 6.31 -11.57
CA LEU A 27 -8.45 5.25 -11.56
C LEU A 27 -8.35 4.36 -12.80
N ALA A 28 -8.51 3.06 -12.59
CA ALA A 28 -8.58 2.11 -13.70
C ALA A 28 -9.83 2.35 -14.58
N PRO A 29 -9.81 1.94 -15.86
CA PRO A 29 -10.97 2.04 -16.74
C PRO A 29 -12.24 1.43 -16.12
N GLY A 30 -13.38 2.12 -16.25
CA GLY A 30 -14.67 1.72 -15.73
C GLY A 30 -14.91 2.01 -14.26
N VAL A 31 -13.87 2.39 -13.48
CA VAL A 31 -14.03 2.65 -12.04
C VAL A 31 -14.83 3.93 -11.79
N ALA A 32 -14.52 5.00 -12.50
CA ALA A 32 -15.23 6.28 -12.35
C ALA A 32 -16.72 6.13 -12.75
N GLU A 33 -17.01 5.39 -13.80
CA GLU A 33 -18.36 5.10 -14.27
C GLU A 33 -19.15 4.30 -13.23
N ALA A 34 -18.54 3.25 -12.65
CA ALA A 34 -19.16 2.45 -11.59
C ALA A 34 -19.46 3.29 -10.34
N MET A 35 -18.57 4.20 -9.98
CA MET A 35 -18.77 5.14 -8.87
C MET A 35 -19.92 6.11 -9.17
N ALA A 36 -19.98 6.67 -10.38
CA ALA A 36 -21.04 7.57 -10.79
C ALA A 36 -22.41 6.88 -10.79
N GLU A 37 -22.50 5.64 -11.31
CA GLU A 37 -23.72 4.83 -11.28
C GLU A 37 -24.18 4.58 -9.83
N ALA A 38 -23.26 4.12 -8.96
CA ALA A 38 -23.55 3.85 -7.55
C ALA A 38 -24.09 5.10 -6.81
N GLY A 39 -23.65 6.31 -7.22
CA GLY A 39 -24.10 7.59 -6.69
C GLY A 39 -25.59 7.88 -6.88
N THR A 40 -26.23 7.25 -7.89
CA THR A 40 -27.60 7.57 -8.30
C THR A 40 -28.73 6.92 -7.48
N ALA A 41 -28.40 5.96 -6.60
CA ALA A 41 -29.42 5.20 -5.86
C ALA A 41 -29.07 5.05 -4.37
N PHE A 42 -30.11 4.87 -3.54
CA PHE A 42 -29.96 4.41 -2.17
C PHE A 42 -29.88 2.88 -2.12
N VAL A 43 -28.97 2.38 -1.29
CA VAL A 43 -28.81 0.93 -1.03
C VAL A 43 -28.58 0.69 0.46
N ASP A 44 -28.87 -0.51 0.92
CA ASP A 44 -28.39 -0.95 2.23
C ASP A 44 -26.87 -1.13 2.19
N LEU A 45 -26.15 -0.26 2.88
CA LEU A 45 -24.69 -0.21 2.83
C LEU A 45 -24.05 -1.45 3.47
N VAL A 46 -24.68 -2.05 4.50
CA VAL A 46 -24.17 -3.27 5.14
C VAL A 46 -24.31 -4.45 4.19
N ALA A 47 -25.46 -4.55 3.51
CA ALA A 47 -25.67 -5.59 2.51
C ALA A 47 -24.73 -5.43 1.29
N LEU A 48 -24.51 -4.19 0.84
CA LEU A 48 -23.56 -3.91 -0.26
C LEU A 48 -22.14 -4.27 0.12
N GLN A 49 -21.67 -3.85 1.31
CA GLN A 49 -20.35 -4.21 1.84
C GLN A 49 -20.14 -5.72 1.86
N ALA A 50 -21.14 -6.46 2.36
CA ALA A 50 -21.07 -7.92 2.41
C ALA A 50 -21.07 -8.54 1.00
N ALA A 51 -21.84 -8.01 0.06
CA ALA A 51 -21.91 -8.52 -1.32
C ALA A 51 -20.60 -8.27 -2.08
N VAL A 52 -20.07 -7.06 -1.99
CA VAL A 52 -18.76 -6.68 -2.59
C VAL A 52 -17.64 -7.50 -1.96
N GLY A 53 -17.66 -7.66 -0.63
CA GLY A 53 -16.68 -8.48 0.09
C GLY A 53 -16.67 -9.94 -0.38
N ARG A 54 -17.83 -10.57 -0.49
CA ARG A 54 -17.93 -11.95 -1.03
C ARG A 54 -17.38 -12.08 -2.44
N GLU A 55 -17.72 -11.13 -3.32
CA GLU A 55 -17.24 -11.20 -4.71
C GLU A 55 -15.72 -10.97 -4.81
N ILE A 56 -15.16 -10.01 -4.06
CA ILE A 56 -13.71 -9.79 -4.03
C ILE A 56 -13.01 -11.02 -3.43
N ALA A 57 -13.51 -11.60 -2.34
CA ALA A 57 -12.96 -12.82 -1.76
C ALA A 57 -12.90 -13.97 -2.76
N ARG A 58 -13.99 -14.19 -3.50
CA ARG A 58 -14.05 -15.20 -4.57
C ARG A 58 -13.01 -14.95 -5.66
N LEU A 59 -12.88 -13.71 -6.12
CA LEU A 59 -11.94 -13.30 -7.16
C LEU A 59 -10.48 -13.45 -6.70
N THR A 60 -10.20 -13.21 -5.44
CA THR A 60 -8.86 -13.22 -4.84
C THR A 60 -8.53 -14.51 -4.08
N ARG A 61 -9.36 -15.56 -4.19
CA ARG A 61 -9.18 -16.89 -3.58
C ARG A 61 -9.01 -16.83 -2.04
N ASN A 62 -9.68 -15.91 -1.38
CA ASN A 62 -9.71 -15.80 0.07
C ASN A 62 -11.04 -16.26 0.64
N GLU A 63 -11.09 -16.60 1.94
CA GLU A 63 -12.35 -16.99 2.61
C GLU A 63 -13.33 -15.82 2.66
N ALA A 64 -12.84 -14.61 2.97
CA ALA A 64 -13.65 -13.41 3.08
C ALA A 64 -12.85 -12.14 2.76
N CYS A 65 -13.57 -11.03 2.54
CA CYS A 65 -13.01 -9.70 2.35
C CYS A 65 -13.87 -8.64 3.03
N TYR A 66 -13.22 -7.67 3.66
CA TYR A 66 -13.82 -6.43 4.13
C TYR A 66 -13.17 -5.23 3.41
N VAL A 67 -13.97 -4.35 2.84
CA VAL A 67 -13.47 -3.10 2.24
C VAL A 67 -13.38 -2.03 3.32
N SER A 68 -12.15 -1.60 3.62
CA SER A 68 -11.85 -0.57 4.62
C SER A 68 -11.64 0.80 3.98
N CYS A 69 -11.67 1.86 4.81
CA CYS A 69 -11.34 3.23 4.40
C CYS A 69 -9.80 3.40 4.28
N GLY A 70 -9.22 2.85 3.22
CA GLY A 70 -7.79 2.73 3.03
C GLY A 70 -7.15 1.62 3.89
N ALA A 71 -5.89 1.29 3.57
CA ALA A 71 -5.13 0.28 4.31
C ALA A 71 -4.96 0.64 5.79
N ALA A 72 -4.78 1.92 6.13
CA ALA A 72 -4.64 2.37 7.52
C ALA A 72 -5.86 2.02 8.38
N ALA A 73 -7.08 2.21 7.87
CA ALA A 73 -8.28 1.76 8.54
C ALA A 73 -8.34 0.23 8.66
N GLY A 74 -7.88 -0.50 7.63
CA GLY A 74 -7.70 -1.95 7.69
C GLY A 74 -6.80 -2.39 8.84
N LEU A 75 -5.65 -1.73 9.02
CA LEU A 75 -4.72 -1.98 10.15
C LEU A 75 -5.41 -1.74 11.50
N THR A 76 -6.14 -0.64 11.67
CA THR A 76 -6.84 -0.35 12.92
C THR A 76 -7.94 -1.38 13.20
N LEU A 77 -8.76 -1.71 12.20
CA LEU A 77 -9.89 -2.63 12.36
C LEU A 77 -9.44 -4.08 12.60
N THR A 78 -8.39 -4.55 11.93
CA THR A 78 -7.82 -5.89 12.19
C THR A 78 -7.18 -5.96 13.58
N THR A 79 -6.55 -4.87 14.05
CA THR A 79 -6.03 -4.79 15.40
C THR A 79 -7.15 -4.88 16.43
N ALA A 80 -8.24 -4.13 16.23
CA ALA A 80 -9.43 -4.18 17.08
C ALA A 80 -10.06 -5.60 17.07
N ALA A 81 -10.15 -6.22 15.90
CA ALA A 81 -10.64 -7.58 15.73
C ALA A 81 -9.79 -8.61 16.50
N CYS A 82 -8.45 -8.48 16.44
CA CYS A 82 -7.55 -9.38 17.19
C CYS A 82 -7.63 -9.21 18.70
N MET A 83 -7.93 -8.00 19.19
CA MET A 83 -8.04 -7.73 20.64
C MET A 83 -9.40 -8.06 21.23
N ALA A 84 -10.47 -7.75 20.53
CA ALA A 84 -11.83 -7.77 21.06
C ALA A 84 -12.74 -8.81 20.37
N GLY A 85 -12.34 -9.35 19.22
CA GLY A 85 -13.19 -10.26 18.45
C GLY A 85 -14.56 -9.62 18.19
N GLU A 86 -15.62 -10.38 18.45
CA GLU A 86 -17.00 -9.92 18.37
C GLU A 86 -17.66 -9.73 19.77
N ASP A 87 -16.83 -9.53 20.83
CA ASP A 87 -17.38 -9.24 22.17
C ASP A 87 -17.81 -7.76 22.26
N PRO A 88 -19.12 -7.46 22.44
CA PRO A 88 -19.61 -6.09 22.50
C PRO A 88 -19.04 -5.29 23.68
N ARG A 89 -18.73 -5.95 24.80
CA ARG A 89 -18.18 -5.28 25.99
C ARG A 89 -16.72 -4.85 25.75
N LEU A 90 -15.94 -5.66 25.04
CA LEU A 90 -14.56 -5.30 24.69
C LEU A 90 -14.55 -4.23 23.59
N ARG A 91 -15.47 -4.30 22.60
CA ARG A 91 -15.62 -3.29 21.55
C ARG A 91 -15.87 -1.88 22.12
N GLU A 92 -16.74 -1.76 23.12
CA GLU A 92 -17.11 -0.48 23.73
C GLU A 92 -15.95 0.16 24.47
N ARG A 93 -14.96 -0.62 24.90
CA ARG A 93 -13.80 -0.13 25.63
C ARG A 93 -12.70 0.44 24.75
N LEU A 94 -12.65 0.02 23.48
CA LEU A 94 -11.59 0.49 22.57
C LEU A 94 -11.65 2.01 22.37
N PRO A 95 -10.51 2.73 22.40
CA PRO A 95 -9.11 2.24 22.47
C PRO A 95 -8.54 2.08 23.89
N TYR A 96 -9.35 2.01 24.94
CA TYR A 96 -8.91 1.82 26.32
C TYR A 96 -8.77 0.33 26.63
N THR A 97 -7.53 -0.19 26.59
CA THR A 97 -7.23 -1.62 26.52
C THR A 97 -6.67 -2.23 27.82
N ASP A 98 -6.81 -1.53 28.95
CA ASP A 98 -6.33 -2.03 30.25
C ASP A 98 -7.00 -3.37 30.60
N GLY A 99 -6.17 -4.40 30.91
CA GLY A 99 -6.65 -5.75 31.18
C GLY A 99 -7.10 -6.56 29.97
N MET A 100 -6.94 -6.05 28.75
CA MET A 100 -7.13 -6.79 27.49
C MET A 100 -5.81 -7.37 26.99
N ARG A 101 -5.90 -8.32 26.04
CA ARG A 101 -4.76 -8.69 25.20
C ARG A 101 -4.47 -7.48 24.28
N ASN A 102 -3.40 -6.76 24.55
CA ASN A 102 -3.09 -5.49 23.88
C ASN A 102 -1.63 -5.35 23.43
N GLU A 103 -0.89 -6.45 23.40
CA GLU A 103 0.45 -6.47 22.85
C GLU A 103 0.42 -6.95 21.40
N VAL A 104 1.10 -6.23 20.53
CA VAL A 104 1.28 -6.56 19.11
C VAL A 104 2.77 -6.75 18.85
N ILE A 105 3.14 -7.93 18.37
CA ILE A 105 4.50 -8.24 17.97
C ILE A 105 4.76 -7.67 16.57
N ILE A 106 5.92 -7.05 16.38
CA ILE A 106 6.34 -6.47 15.10
C ILE A 106 7.87 -6.56 14.96
N HIS A 107 8.36 -6.76 13.75
CA HIS A 107 9.79 -6.69 13.48
C HIS A 107 10.29 -5.25 13.61
N ARG A 108 11.37 -5.04 14.36
CA ARG A 108 11.97 -3.71 14.59
C ARG A 108 12.35 -3.00 13.30
N HIS A 109 12.91 -3.72 12.34
CA HIS A 109 13.39 -3.16 11.07
C HIS A 109 12.28 -2.76 10.12
N THR A 110 11.04 -3.21 10.36
CA THR A 110 9.89 -2.87 9.51
C THR A 110 9.03 -1.76 10.07
N ARG A 111 9.43 -1.17 11.21
CA ARG A 111 8.74 -0.03 11.79
C ARG A 111 8.71 1.12 10.77
N VAL A 112 7.51 1.59 10.48
CA VAL A 112 7.23 2.68 9.54
C VAL A 112 6.16 3.60 10.14
N GLY A 113 6.09 4.84 9.67
CA GLY A 113 5.09 5.79 10.17
C GLY A 113 3.64 5.31 10.06
N TYR A 114 3.35 4.41 9.15
CA TYR A 114 2.01 3.83 8.96
C TYR A 114 1.60 2.86 10.08
N ASP A 115 2.53 2.33 10.88
CA ASP A 115 2.21 1.47 12.03
C ASP A 115 1.46 2.24 13.13
N PHE A 116 1.41 3.56 13.04
CA PHE A 116 0.57 4.39 13.91
C PHE A 116 -0.90 3.96 13.87
N ALA A 117 -1.40 3.50 12.72
CA ALA A 117 -2.76 3.01 12.57
C ALA A 117 -3.06 1.79 13.46
N ILE A 118 -2.08 0.93 13.71
CA ILE A 118 -2.19 -0.20 14.63
C ILE A 118 -2.32 0.31 16.07
N ARG A 119 -1.52 1.32 16.46
CA ARG A 119 -1.55 1.92 17.80
C ARG A 119 -2.85 2.65 18.11
N MET A 120 -3.56 3.16 17.08
CA MET A 120 -4.86 3.82 17.25
C MET A 120 -5.90 2.91 17.93
N ALA A 121 -5.76 1.59 17.82
CA ALA A 121 -6.62 0.65 18.52
C ALA A 121 -6.28 0.48 20.02
N GLY A 122 -5.21 1.10 20.52
CA GLY A 122 -4.83 1.07 21.93
C GLY A 122 -3.81 -0.01 22.29
N VAL A 123 -3.05 -0.53 21.34
CA VAL A 123 -2.03 -1.56 21.57
C VAL A 123 -0.66 -0.99 21.96
N ARG A 124 0.17 -1.87 22.53
CA ARG A 124 1.60 -1.68 22.73
C ARG A 124 2.37 -2.58 21.79
N PHE A 125 3.43 -2.06 21.17
CA PHE A 125 4.31 -2.89 20.37
C PHE A 125 5.31 -3.66 21.24
N VAL A 126 5.50 -4.93 20.85
CA VAL A 126 6.61 -5.79 21.28
C VAL A 126 7.51 -5.95 20.05
N GLU A 127 8.64 -5.24 20.05
CA GLU A 127 9.56 -5.26 18.92
C GLU A 127 10.51 -6.43 19.03
N ILE A 128 10.62 -7.24 17.97
CA ILE A 128 11.56 -8.35 17.84
C ILE A 128 12.57 -8.08 16.72
N GLY A 129 13.65 -8.83 16.74
CA GLY A 129 14.72 -8.75 15.76
C GLY A 129 15.87 -7.83 16.15
N SER A 130 16.99 -8.12 15.53
CA SER A 130 18.28 -7.44 15.68
C SER A 130 18.83 -7.04 14.31
N PRO A 131 19.96 -6.32 14.22
CA PRO A 131 20.63 -6.08 12.93
C PRO A 131 21.02 -7.35 12.15
N ALA A 132 21.06 -8.51 12.82
CA ALA A 132 21.37 -9.82 12.23
C ALA A 132 20.12 -10.57 11.72
N GLY A 133 18.92 -10.01 11.93
CA GLY A 133 17.65 -10.64 11.57
C GLY A 133 16.78 -10.96 12.79
N THR A 134 15.80 -11.83 12.61
CA THR A 134 14.87 -12.30 13.66
C THR A 134 14.86 -13.82 13.69
N SER A 135 15.05 -14.40 14.85
CA SER A 135 14.97 -15.85 15.05
C SER A 135 13.57 -16.32 15.49
N ALA A 136 13.31 -17.63 15.32
CA ALA A 136 12.10 -18.26 15.85
C ALA A 136 12.01 -18.13 17.36
N GLU A 137 13.14 -18.29 18.08
CA GLU A 137 13.24 -18.18 19.53
C GLU A 137 12.89 -16.76 20.03
N GLU A 138 13.31 -15.71 19.30
CA GLU A 138 12.93 -14.33 19.63
C GLU A 138 11.41 -14.12 19.55
N LEU A 139 10.77 -14.67 18.50
CA LEU A 139 9.31 -14.62 18.39
C LEU A 139 8.63 -15.40 19.50
N GLU A 140 9.09 -16.62 19.80
CA GLU A 140 8.52 -17.45 20.86
C GLU A 140 8.61 -16.75 22.23
N ASN A 141 9.76 -16.17 22.55
CA ASN A 141 10.01 -15.44 23.80
C ASN A 141 9.22 -14.12 23.91
N ALA A 142 8.87 -13.51 22.79
CA ALA A 142 8.05 -12.29 22.75
C ALA A 142 6.56 -12.55 23.01
N ILE A 143 6.10 -13.80 22.87
CA ILE A 143 4.70 -14.16 23.07
C ILE A 143 4.39 -14.23 24.57
N THR A 144 3.39 -13.47 24.98
CA THR A 144 2.87 -13.44 26.35
C THR A 144 1.37 -13.72 26.39
N ALA A 145 0.79 -13.83 27.57
CA ALA A 145 -0.66 -13.92 27.74
C ALA A 145 -1.40 -12.66 27.23
N ARG A 146 -0.69 -11.55 27.04
CA ARG A 146 -1.24 -10.29 26.52
C ARG A 146 -1.06 -10.11 25.03
N THR A 147 -0.39 -11.01 24.34
CA THR A 147 -0.21 -10.91 22.87
C THR A 147 -1.54 -11.09 22.16
N ALA A 148 -1.95 -10.08 21.39
CA ALA A 148 -3.18 -10.07 20.59
C ALA A 148 -2.92 -10.53 19.16
N ALA A 149 -1.82 -10.08 18.54
CA ALA A 149 -1.48 -10.37 17.15
C ALA A 149 0.01 -10.18 16.88
N MET A 150 0.48 -10.72 15.76
CA MET A 150 1.73 -10.33 15.13
C MET A 150 1.40 -9.61 13.81
N PHE A 151 2.03 -8.46 13.57
CA PHE A 151 1.98 -7.76 12.30
C PHE A 151 3.27 -7.98 11.51
N TYR A 152 3.11 -8.37 10.26
CA TYR A 152 4.17 -8.68 9.33
C TYR A 152 4.15 -7.70 8.16
N PHE A 153 5.29 -7.04 7.88
CA PHE A 153 5.44 -6.06 6.81
C PHE A 153 6.44 -6.59 5.78
N PRO A 154 5.98 -7.16 4.65
CA PRO A 154 6.85 -7.72 3.64
C PRO A 154 7.58 -6.61 2.87
N ARG A 155 8.85 -6.40 3.17
CA ARG A 155 9.71 -5.42 2.49
C ARG A 155 11.11 -5.99 2.24
N GLY A 156 11.18 -7.18 1.66
CA GLY A 156 12.45 -7.89 1.50
C GLY A 156 13.03 -8.36 2.84
N LEU A 157 12.19 -8.69 3.81
CA LEU A 157 12.58 -9.13 5.16
C LEU A 157 13.41 -10.40 5.14
N GLU A 158 12.98 -11.36 4.34
CA GLU A 158 13.64 -12.66 4.21
C GLU A 158 15.08 -12.51 3.69
N GLU A 159 15.32 -11.52 2.85
CA GLU A 159 16.66 -11.18 2.35
C GLU A 159 17.57 -10.56 3.43
N ARG A 160 16.97 -10.05 4.52
CA ARG A 160 17.68 -9.45 5.65
C ARG A 160 17.86 -10.40 6.84
N GLY A 161 17.54 -11.69 6.66
CA GLY A 161 17.60 -12.67 7.74
C GLY A 161 16.41 -12.59 8.70
N GLU A 162 15.32 -11.97 8.29
CA GLU A 162 14.08 -11.96 9.07
C GLU A 162 13.37 -13.32 9.03
N LEU A 163 12.55 -13.58 10.05
CA LEU A 163 11.79 -14.84 10.14
C LEU A 163 10.77 -14.90 8.98
N PRO A 164 10.77 -15.97 8.17
CA PRO A 164 9.78 -16.13 7.10
C PRO A 164 8.34 -16.12 7.63
N LEU A 165 7.40 -15.64 6.80
CA LEU A 165 5.98 -15.56 7.17
C LEU A 165 5.41 -16.92 7.60
N GLU A 166 5.78 -18.00 6.90
CA GLU A 166 5.35 -19.36 7.22
C GLU A 166 5.79 -19.78 8.62
N ALA A 167 7.05 -19.52 8.96
CA ALA A 167 7.60 -19.85 10.28
C ALA A 167 6.92 -19.01 11.37
N ALA A 168 6.66 -17.74 11.13
CA ALA A 168 5.90 -16.89 12.04
C ALA A 168 4.47 -17.42 12.25
N ALA A 169 3.80 -17.83 11.18
CA ALA A 169 2.46 -18.41 11.24
C ALA A 169 2.43 -19.76 12.01
N GLU A 170 3.42 -20.62 11.79
CA GLU A 170 3.56 -21.90 12.51
C GLU A 170 3.76 -21.70 14.03
N ILE A 171 4.51 -20.70 14.44
CA ILE A 171 4.73 -20.37 15.85
C ILE A 171 3.48 -19.74 16.49
N CYS A 172 2.81 -18.82 15.78
CA CYS A 172 1.69 -18.05 16.32
C CYS A 172 0.39 -18.87 16.40
N ARG A 173 0.09 -19.68 15.38
CA ARG A 173 -1.19 -20.41 15.23
C ARG A 173 -1.54 -21.31 16.40
N PRO A 174 -0.64 -22.20 16.93
CA PRO A 174 -0.96 -23.06 18.09
C PRO A 174 -1.24 -22.27 19.38
N ARG A 175 -0.79 -21.02 19.42
CA ARG A 175 -0.95 -20.11 20.57
C ARG A 175 -2.18 -19.19 20.43
N GLY A 176 -2.97 -19.37 19.37
CA GLY A 176 -4.15 -18.57 19.07
C GLY A 176 -3.85 -17.10 18.76
N ILE A 177 -2.64 -16.82 18.26
CA ILE A 177 -2.20 -15.48 17.85
C ILE A 177 -2.36 -15.36 16.34
N ARG A 178 -3.02 -14.29 15.90
CA ARG A 178 -3.24 -13.99 14.47
C ARG A 178 -2.02 -13.33 13.87
N VAL A 179 -1.65 -13.74 12.66
CA VAL A 179 -0.62 -13.09 11.84
C VAL A 179 -1.30 -12.24 10.77
N ILE A 180 -1.10 -10.93 10.86
CA ILE A 180 -1.68 -9.93 9.96
C ILE A 180 -0.58 -9.36 9.06
N VAL A 181 -0.76 -9.39 7.76
CA VAL A 181 0.21 -8.87 6.79
C VAL A 181 -0.23 -7.49 6.29
N ASP A 182 0.63 -6.49 6.45
CA ASP A 182 0.46 -5.20 5.76
C ASP A 182 1.12 -5.27 4.38
N ALA A 183 0.32 -5.55 3.38
CA ALA A 183 0.70 -5.61 1.97
C ALA A 183 0.20 -4.37 1.19
N ALA A 184 -0.01 -3.23 1.85
CA ALA A 184 -0.59 -2.03 1.25
C ALA A 184 0.11 -1.55 -0.03
N ALA A 185 1.40 -1.82 -0.18
CA ALA A 185 2.20 -1.47 -1.35
C ALA A 185 2.81 -2.69 -2.06
N GLN A 186 2.20 -3.88 -1.95
CA GLN A 186 2.77 -5.12 -2.46
C GLN A 186 2.11 -5.63 -3.76
N LEU A 187 1.54 -4.73 -4.55
CA LEU A 187 1.01 -5.01 -5.90
C LEU A 187 1.72 -4.12 -6.93
N PRO A 188 2.20 -4.68 -8.06
CA PRO A 188 2.23 -6.11 -8.40
C PRO A 188 3.15 -6.94 -7.49
N PRO A 189 3.21 -8.29 -7.59
CA PRO A 189 2.46 -9.15 -8.50
C PRO A 189 1.04 -9.43 -8.00
N ARG A 190 0.11 -9.76 -8.91
CA ARG A 190 -1.29 -10.05 -8.52
C ARG A 190 -1.43 -11.29 -7.63
N SER A 191 -0.48 -12.24 -7.71
CA SER A 191 -0.46 -13.42 -6.83
C SER A 191 -0.43 -13.07 -5.35
N ASN A 192 0.07 -11.89 -4.98
CA ASN A 192 0.07 -11.43 -3.59
C ASN A 192 -1.35 -11.28 -3.01
N LEU A 193 -2.40 -11.14 -3.85
CA LEU A 193 -3.79 -11.12 -3.38
C LEU A 193 -4.24 -12.44 -2.72
N TRP A 194 -3.51 -13.55 -2.93
CA TRP A 194 -3.80 -14.85 -2.30
C TRP A 194 -2.58 -15.50 -1.64
N SER A 195 -1.37 -15.28 -2.15
CA SER A 195 -0.18 -16.01 -1.71
C SER A 195 0.16 -15.81 -0.23
N TYR A 196 -0.04 -14.62 0.33
CA TYR A 196 0.21 -14.39 1.76
C TYR A 196 -0.74 -15.20 2.66
N ALA A 197 -2.02 -15.35 2.28
CA ALA A 197 -2.97 -16.20 2.98
C ALA A 197 -2.59 -17.68 2.86
N GLU A 198 -2.16 -18.13 1.67
CA GLU A 198 -1.64 -19.49 1.44
C GLU A 198 -0.39 -19.77 2.28
N ARG A 199 0.47 -18.78 2.50
CA ARG A 199 1.66 -18.82 3.35
C ARG A 199 1.35 -18.73 4.85
N GLY A 200 0.09 -18.61 5.24
CA GLY A 200 -0.35 -18.72 6.62
C GLY A 200 -0.79 -17.43 7.31
N ALA A 201 -0.86 -16.30 6.61
CA ALA A 201 -1.46 -15.08 7.15
C ALA A 201 -2.95 -15.30 7.46
N ASP A 202 -3.41 -14.79 8.60
CA ASP A 202 -4.83 -14.81 8.97
C ASP A 202 -5.61 -13.67 8.29
N ALA A 203 -4.95 -12.54 8.03
CA ALA A 203 -5.48 -11.48 7.18
C ALA A 203 -4.34 -10.71 6.48
N VAL A 204 -4.65 -10.17 5.31
CA VAL A 204 -3.73 -9.40 4.46
C VAL A 204 -4.40 -8.09 4.07
N ILE A 205 -3.68 -6.98 4.20
CA ILE A 205 -4.22 -5.65 3.98
C ILE A 205 -3.57 -5.03 2.75
N PHE A 206 -4.40 -4.63 1.77
CA PHE A 206 -3.97 -3.91 0.56
C PHE A 206 -4.57 -2.52 0.50
N SER A 207 -3.86 -1.58 -0.14
CA SER A 207 -4.41 -0.27 -0.49
C SER A 207 -5.13 -0.34 -1.84
N GLY A 208 -6.39 0.09 -1.90
CA GLY A 208 -7.16 0.11 -3.13
C GLY A 208 -6.70 1.18 -4.13
N GLY A 209 -6.15 2.29 -3.64
CA GLY A 209 -5.70 3.41 -4.46
C GLY A 209 -4.24 3.34 -4.92
N LYS A 210 -3.58 2.19 -4.78
CA LYS A 210 -2.21 1.96 -5.28
C LYS A 210 -2.22 1.09 -6.54
N GLY A 211 -1.56 -0.07 -6.52
CA GLY A 211 -1.50 -0.98 -7.67
C GLY A 211 -2.85 -1.42 -8.22
N LEU A 212 -3.89 -1.51 -7.40
CA LEU A 212 -5.24 -1.81 -7.85
C LEU A 212 -5.89 -0.71 -8.69
N ARG A 213 -5.40 0.53 -8.62
CA ARG A 213 -5.94 1.70 -9.31
C ARG A 213 -7.45 1.92 -9.06
N GLY A 214 -7.89 1.60 -7.83
CA GLY A 214 -9.23 1.87 -7.31
C GLY A 214 -9.31 3.23 -6.61
N PRO A 215 -10.46 3.55 -5.99
CA PRO A 215 -10.61 4.78 -5.22
C PRO A 215 -9.57 4.86 -4.10
N GLN A 216 -8.88 5.99 -3.97
CA GLN A 216 -7.78 6.17 -3.01
C GLN A 216 -8.21 5.94 -1.56
N SER A 217 -9.45 6.24 -1.22
CA SER A 217 -10.05 6.03 0.10
C SER A 217 -10.43 4.58 0.39
N THR A 218 -9.98 3.61 -0.43
CA THR A 218 -10.29 2.19 -0.22
C THR A 218 -9.07 1.37 0.17
N GLY A 219 -9.32 0.31 0.93
CA GLY A 219 -8.39 -0.76 1.24
C GLY A 219 -9.13 -2.10 1.29
N LEU A 220 -8.40 -3.17 1.07
CA LEU A 220 -8.93 -4.53 1.19
C LEU A 220 -8.32 -5.20 2.42
N VAL A 221 -9.14 -5.81 3.25
CA VAL A 221 -8.73 -6.77 4.27
C VAL A 221 -9.20 -8.13 3.78
N LEU A 222 -8.27 -8.96 3.32
CA LEU A 222 -8.50 -10.30 2.77
C LEU A 222 -8.04 -11.35 3.78
N GLY A 223 -8.74 -12.46 3.92
CA GLY A 223 -8.27 -13.55 4.79
C GLY A 223 -9.38 -14.38 5.38
N ARG A 224 -9.18 -14.86 6.61
CA ARG A 224 -10.09 -15.78 7.30
C ARG A 224 -11.40 -15.10 7.66
N GLU A 225 -12.50 -15.81 7.44
CA GLU A 225 -13.86 -15.32 7.66
C GLU A 225 -14.06 -14.76 9.07
N GLU A 226 -13.54 -15.43 10.10
CA GLU A 226 -13.67 -14.98 11.49
C GLU A 226 -13.00 -13.62 11.76
N VAL A 227 -11.82 -13.35 11.15
CA VAL A 227 -11.13 -12.06 11.29
C VAL A 227 -11.90 -10.98 10.54
N ILE A 228 -12.36 -11.29 9.34
CA ILE A 228 -13.11 -10.35 8.48
C ILE A 228 -14.45 -9.97 9.11
N ARG A 229 -15.16 -10.93 9.68
CA ARG A 229 -16.42 -10.70 10.40
C ARG A 229 -16.20 -9.80 11.62
N ALA A 230 -15.14 -10.06 12.39
CA ALA A 230 -14.76 -9.20 13.50
C ALA A 230 -14.38 -7.78 13.03
N CYS A 231 -13.68 -7.60 11.89
CA CYS A 231 -13.44 -6.28 11.31
C CYS A 231 -14.75 -5.54 11.01
N ALA A 232 -15.72 -6.21 10.38
CA ALA A 232 -17.02 -5.64 10.08
C ALA A 232 -17.80 -5.25 11.36
N PHE A 233 -17.65 -6.04 12.43
CA PHE A 233 -18.24 -5.75 13.74
C PHE A 233 -17.73 -4.45 14.37
N HIS A 234 -16.46 -4.10 14.15
CA HIS A 234 -15.84 -2.86 14.61
C HIS A 234 -16.02 -1.68 13.65
N GLY A 235 -16.34 -1.94 12.40
CA GLY A 235 -16.48 -0.96 11.32
C GLY A 235 -17.78 -0.17 11.33
N PRO A 236 -17.93 0.81 10.41
CA PRO A 236 -19.19 1.51 10.23
C PRO A 236 -20.30 0.54 9.74
N PRO A 237 -21.57 0.83 10.01
CA PRO A 237 -22.10 2.08 10.53
C PRO A 237 -22.12 2.21 12.06
N TYR A 238 -21.57 1.25 12.78
CA TYR A 238 -21.62 1.20 14.23
C TYR A 238 -20.84 2.33 14.89
N PRO A 239 -21.31 2.91 16.03
CA PRO A 239 -20.73 4.09 16.67
C PRO A 239 -19.55 3.74 17.60
N TYR A 240 -18.57 2.98 17.09
CA TYR A 240 -17.40 2.53 17.84
C TYR A 240 -16.12 2.99 17.15
N ILE A 241 -14.99 2.35 17.43
CA ILE A 241 -13.68 2.76 16.96
C ILE A 241 -13.60 2.99 15.43
N GLY A 242 -14.31 2.17 14.65
CA GLY A 242 -14.34 2.28 13.19
C GLY A 242 -15.34 3.30 12.64
N ARG A 243 -16.11 4.02 13.49
CA ARG A 243 -17.19 4.90 13.02
C ARG A 243 -16.73 5.99 12.06
N GLY A 244 -15.56 6.54 12.25
CA GLY A 244 -14.96 7.53 11.36
C GLY A 244 -14.40 6.96 10.05
N MET A 245 -14.30 5.64 9.92
CA MET A 245 -13.65 4.93 8.80
C MET A 245 -14.68 4.50 7.75
N LYS A 246 -15.56 5.43 7.33
CA LYS A 246 -16.64 5.13 6.37
C LYS A 246 -16.09 4.91 4.97
N VAL A 247 -16.67 3.93 4.28
CA VAL A 247 -16.54 3.73 2.84
C VAL A 247 -17.92 3.92 2.22
N GLY A 248 -18.05 4.78 1.23
CA GLY A 248 -19.32 5.03 0.54
C GLY A 248 -19.66 3.91 -0.46
N LYS A 249 -20.90 3.91 -0.91
CA LYS A 249 -21.34 2.95 -1.93
C LYS A 249 -20.61 3.11 -3.25
N GLU A 250 -20.19 4.33 -3.54
CA GLU A 250 -19.42 4.70 -4.71
C GLU A 250 -18.06 4.02 -4.68
N GLU A 251 -17.34 4.14 -3.57
CA GLU A 251 -16.04 3.51 -3.38
C GLU A 251 -16.14 1.98 -3.35
N LEU A 252 -17.21 1.41 -2.78
CA LEU A 252 -17.43 -0.04 -2.78
C LEU A 252 -17.59 -0.60 -4.19
N CYS A 253 -18.38 0.04 -5.03
CA CYS A 253 -18.53 -0.33 -6.43
C CYS A 253 -17.25 -0.07 -7.24
N GLY A 254 -16.59 1.05 -6.97
CA GLY A 254 -15.34 1.41 -7.62
C GLY A 254 -14.21 0.41 -7.33
N ILE A 255 -14.02 0.00 -6.08
CA ILE A 255 -12.94 -0.96 -5.76
C ILE A 255 -13.22 -2.36 -6.31
N LEU A 256 -14.48 -2.81 -6.35
CA LEU A 256 -14.82 -4.07 -7.00
C LEU A 256 -14.47 -4.05 -8.49
N THR A 257 -14.79 -2.95 -9.18
CA THR A 257 -14.44 -2.75 -10.60
C THR A 257 -12.93 -2.74 -10.78
N ALA A 258 -12.19 -2.05 -9.92
CA ALA A 258 -10.74 -2.01 -9.94
C ALA A 258 -10.09 -3.39 -9.75
N VAL A 259 -10.59 -4.21 -8.83
CA VAL A 259 -10.09 -5.58 -8.62
C VAL A 259 -10.33 -6.44 -9.87
N ARG A 260 -11.50 -6.35 -10.48
CA ARG A 260 -11.81 -7.07 -11.74
C ARG A 260 -10.86 -6.65 -12.87
N TRP A 261 -10.66 -5.35 -13.01
CA TRP A 261 -9.73 -4.81 -14.00
C TRP A 261 -8.30 -5.31 -13.75
N PHE A 262 -7.81 -5.19 -12.53
CA PHE A 262 -6.44 -5.59 -12.15
C PHE A 262 -6.16 -7.08 -12.43
N LEU A 263 -7.11 -7.96 -12.12
CA LEU A 263 -6.99 -9.39 -12.37
C LEU A 263 -7.01 -9.77 -13.85
N ALA A 264 -7.55 -8.90 -14.71
CA ALA A 264 -7.61 -9.10 -16.15
C ALA A 264 -6.39 -8.55 -16.91
N GLN A 265 -5.48 -7.85 -16.21
CA GLN A 265 -4.30 -7.26 -16.87
C GLN A 265 -3.27 -8.32 -17.25
N ASP A 266 -2.48 -8.02 -18.27
CA ASP A 266 -1.31 -8.80 -18.66
C ASP A 266 -0.09 -8.31 -17.86
N GLU A 267 0.29 -9.06 -16.81
CA GLU A 267 1.42 -8.70 -15.94
C GLU A 267 2.77 -8.76 -16.68
N GLU A 268 2.91 -9.62 -17.69
CA GLU A 268 4.15 -9.70 -18.47
C GLU A 268 4.31 -8.46 -19.36
N ALA A 269 3.23 -8.02 -20.00
CA ALA A 269 3.22 -6.80 -20.80
C ALA A 269 3.47 -5.56 -19.93
N GLU A 270 2.88 -5.49 -18.73
CA GLU A 270 3.10 -4.41 -17.78
C GLU A 270 4.57 -4.38 -17.31
N ALA A 271 5.14 -5.53 -16.94
CA ALA A 271 6.54 -5.64 -16.54
C ALA A 271 7.49 -5.26 -17.69
N ALA A 272 7.19 -5.67 -18.92
CA ALA A 272 7.96 -5.30 -20.10
C ALA A 272 7.95 -3.78 -20.34
N PHE A 273 6.80 -3.13 -20.16
CA PHE A 273 6.70 -1.67 -20.22
C PHE A 273 7.60 -0.99 -19.16
N TYR A 274 7.59 -1.48 -17.91
CA TYR A 274 8.43 -0.93 -16.85
C TYR A 274 9.92 -1.04 -17.16
N GLU A 275 10.37 -2.18 -17.69
CA GLU A 275 11.76 -2.35 -18.10
C GLU A 275 12.13 -1.41 -19.25
N GLN A 276 11.32 -1.33 -20.30
CA GLN A 276 11.56 -0.43 -21.43
C GLN A 276 11.59 1.04 -20.99
N ALA A 277 10.69 1.46 -20.12
CA ALA A 277 10.67 2.82 -19.61
C ALA A 277 11.97 3.14 -18.83
N VAL A 278 12.45 2.22 -17.99
CA VAL A 278 13.69 2.39 -17.25
C VAL A 278 14.91 2.41 -18.20
N GLU A 279 14.96 1.50 -19.17
CA GLU A 279 16.04 1.46 -20.18
C GLU A 279 16.12 2.79 -20.95
N ARG A 280 14.96 3.34 -21.36
CA ARG A 280 14.92 4.65 -22.06
C ARG A 280 15.42 5.78 -21.17
N VAL A 281 14.98 5.85 -19.91
CA VAL A 281 15.43 6.88 -18.97
C VAL A 281 16.95 6.77 -18.77
N VAL A 282 17.49 5.56 -18.58
CA VAL A 282 18.92 5.32 -18.40
C VAL A 282 19.72 5.74 -19.64
N ALA A 283 19.26 5.36 -20.83
CA ALA A 283 19.96 5.68 -22.08
C ALA A 283 19.92 7.17 -22.42
N GLU A 284 18.74 7.79 -22.34
CA GLU A 284 18.54 9.16 -22.82
C GLU A 284 19.00 10.22 -21.80
N ILE A 285 18.75 9.99 -20.51
CA ILE A 285 19.10 10.95 -19.45
C ILE A 285 20.53 10.69 -18.95
N GLY A 286 20.97 9.44 -18.87
CA GLY A 286 22.34 9.09 -18.50
C GLY A 286 23.39 9.53 -19.52
N ALA A 287 22.99 9.85 -20.75
CA ALA A 287 23.89 10.43 -21.76
C ALA A 287 24.15 11.94 -21.55
N LEU A 288 23.44 12.59 -20.62
CA LEU A 288 23.62 14.03 -20.36
C LEU A 288 24.87 14.27 -19.49
N PRO A 289 25.65 15.34 -19.77
CA PRO A 289 26.77 15.71 -18.90
C PRO A 289 26.29 15.93 -17.46
N GLY A 290 27.06 15.39 -16.50
CA GLY A 290 26.75 15.51 -15.08
C GLY A 290 25.66 14.58 -14.57
N VAL A 291 25.22 13.58 -15.35
CA VAL A 291 24.26 12.58 -14.94
C VAL A 291 24.82 11.17 -15.11
N THR A 292 24.78 10.38 -14.03
CA THR A 292 24.98 8.93 -14.11
C THR A 292 23.65 8.23 -13.86
N ALA A 293 23.21 7.42 -14.80
CA ALA A 293 21.93 6.73 -14.68
C ALA A 293 22.11 5.20 -14.63
N ARG A 294 21.31 4.54 -13.80
CA ARG A 294 21.32 3.07 -13.72
C ARG A 294 19.96 2.50 -13.31
N ARG A 295 19.71 1.26 -13.71
CA ARG A 295 18.56 0.48 -13.25
C ARG A 295 18.75 0.04 -11.81
N VAL A 296 17.70 0.16 -10.99
CA VAL A 296 17.61 -0.35 -9.61
C VAL A 296 16.40 -1.25 -9.49
N TYR A 297 16.54 -2.37 -8.79
CA TYR A 297 15.51 -3.37 -8.58
C TYR A 297 15.75 -4.08 -7.24
N PRO A 298 14.71 -4.45 -6.49
CA PRO A 298 13.30 -4.11 -6.67
C PRO A 298 13.00 -2.63 -6.33
N SER A 299 11.71 -2.24 -6.35
CA SER A 299 11.27 -0.91 -5.88
C SER A 299 11.53 -0.74 -4.37
N GLU A 300 11.31 0.46 -3.82
CA GLU A 300 11.50 0.74 -2.37
C GLU A 300 10.57 -0.07 -1.47
N ALA A 301 9.42 -0.49 -2.00
CA ALA A 301 8.45 -1.31 -1.28
C ALA A 301 8.72 -2.82 -1.44
N GLY A 302 9.74 -3.22 -2.21
CA GLY A 302 10.05 -4.61 -2.51
C GLY A 302 9.21 -5.22 -3.64
N GLN A 303 8.44 -4.40 -4.38
CA GLN A 303 7.70 -4.86 -5.56
C GLN A 303 8.65 -5.19 -6.70
N PRO A 304 8.30 -6.14 -7.60
CA PRO A 304 9.09 -6.47 -8.78
C PRO A 304 8.95 -5.38 -9.87
N VAL A 305 9.21 -4.14 -9.51
CA VAL A 305 9.15 -2.96 -10.37
C VAL A 305 10.54 -2.33 -10.43
N PRO A 306 11.17 -2.23 -11.61
CA PRO A 306 12.44 -1.54 -11.77
C PRO A 306 12.25 -0.02 -11.69
N ARG A 307 13.31 0.70 -11.32
CA ARG A 307 13.36 2.17 -11.32
C ARG A 307 14.66 2.64 -11.97
N ALA A 308 14.62 3.78 -12.62
CA ALA A 308 15.85 4.46 -13.04
C ALA A 308 16.34 5.36 -11.89
N MET A 309 17.57 5.15 -11.42
CA MET A 309 18.25 6.05 -10.50
C MET A 309 19.14 6.99 -11.31
N LEU A 310 18.96 8.29 -11.10
CA LEU A 310 19.73 9.37 -11.71
C LEU A 310 20.59 9.99 -10.62
N GLU A 311 21.88 9.75 -10.64
CA GLU A 311 22.86 10.37 -9.75
C GLU A 311 23.38 11.65 -10.41
N LEU A 312 23.26 12.78 -9.72
CA LEU A 312 23.54 14.11 -10.24
C LEU A 312 24.90 14.60 -9.74
N ASP A 313 25.83 14.89 -10.68
CA ASP A 313 27.02 15.65 -10.38
C ASP A 313 26.66 17.14 -10.33
N GLU A 314 26.35 17.61 -9.13
CA GLU A 314 25.89 18.96 -8.86
C GLU A 314 26.91 20.03 -9.30
N THR A 315 28.20 19.68 -9.33
CA THR A 315 29.27 20.57 -9.79
C THR A 315 29.21 20.77 -11.29
N THR A 316 29.14 19.69 -12.05
CA THR A 316 29.05 19.73 -13.52
C THR A 316 27.74 20.37 -13.98
N LEU A 317 26.60 20.07 -13.27
CA LEU A 317 25.28 20.63 -13.59
C LEU A 317 25.12 22.09 -13.16
N GLY A 318 25.92 22.58 -12.21
CA GLY A 318 25.74 23.90 -11.59
C GLY A 318 24.44 24.04 -10.80
N LYS A 319 23.81 22.91 -10.48
CA LYS A 319 22.51 22.82 -9.78
C LYS A 319 22.53 21.65 -8.81
N ASN A 320 22.02 21.85 -7.62
CA ASN A 320 21.83 20.75 -6.68
C ASN A 320 20.52 19.98 -6.95
N ARG A 321 20.39 18.78 -6.37
CA ARG A 321 19.20 17.93 -6.50
C ARG A 321 17.90 18.69 -6.19
N GLY A 322 17.90 19.51 -5.13
CA GLY A 322 16.71 20.28 -4.72
C GLY A 322 16.29 21.31 -5.78
N ALA A 323 17.25 21.95 -6.46
CA ALA A 323 16.98 22.88 -7.56
C ALA A 323 16.39 22.16 -8.78
N VAL A 324 16.93 20.98 -9.13
CA VAL A 324 16.39 20.13 -10.20
C VAL A 324 14.98 19.70 -9.89
N GLN A 325 14.73 19.19 -8.68
CA GLN A 325 13.39 18.78 -8.22
C GLN A 325 12.41 19.96 -8.23
N GLY A 326 12.81 21.10 -7.71
CA GLY A 326 11.99 22.32 -7.69
C GLY A 326 11.61 22.79 -9.10
N ALA A 327 12.55 22.76 -10.06
CA ALA A 327 12.28 23.13 -11.45
C ALA A 327 11.33 22.14 -12.15
N LEU A 328 11.37 20.86 -11.81
CA LEU A 328 10.42 19.87 -12.30
C LEU A 328 9.03 20.12 -11.71
N GLN A 329 8.93 20.39 -10.40
CA GLN A 329 7.67 20.58 -9.67
C GLN A 329 6.98 21.92 -9.93
N THR A 330 7.71 22.94 -10.35
CA THR A 330 7.17 24.28 -10.71
C THR A 330 7.03 24.50 -12.21
N GLY A 331 7.43 23.53 -13.03
CA GLY A 331 7.38 23.61 -14.48
C GLY A 331 5.99 23.33 -15.06
N ASN A 332 5.91 23.43 -16.40
CA ASN A 332 4.70 23.07 -17.14
C ASN A 332 5.08 22.13 -18.32
N PRO A 333 4.64 20.87 -18.32
CA PRO A 333 3.88 20.21 -17.24
C PRO A 333 4.71 20.00 -15.96
N VAL A 334 4.00 19.92 -14.83
CA VAL A 334 4.61 19.54 -13.53
C VAL A 334 5.01 18.08 -13.57
N VAL A 335 6.23 17.77 -13.12
CA VAL A 335 6.73 16.38 -12.96
C VAL A 335 7.16 16.19 -11.50
N ASP A 336 6.74 15.08 -10.90
CA ASP A 336 7.12 14.69 -9.56
C ASP A 336 7.94 13.39 -9.59
N LEU A 337 9.15 13.42 -9.03
CA LEU A 337 10.07 12.29 -8.95
C LEU A 337 10.41 11.97 -7.49
N ALA A 338 10.83 10.75 -7.21
CA ALA A 338 11.25 10.35 -5.87
C ALA A 338 12.68 10.80 -5.57
N ASP A 339 12.91 11.19 -4.31
CA ASP A 339 14.26 11.38 -3.80
C ASP A 339 14.99 10.04 -3.68
N GLY A 340 16.24 10.01 -4.12
CA GLY A 340 17.17 8.91 -3.91
C GLY A 340 18.23 9.22 -2.86
N PRO A 341 19.16 8.28 -2.60
CA PRO A 341 20.28 8.51 -1.69
C PRO A 341 21.23 9.59 -2.25
N GLY A 342 21.82 10.38 -1.36
CA GLY A 342 22.77 11.43 -1.74
C GLY A 342 22.15 12.47 -2.67
N THR A 343 22.72 12.63 -3.86
CA THR A 343 22.28 13.58 -4.89
C THR A 343 21.33 12.96 -5.93
N SER A 344 20.83 11.73 -5.67
CA SER A 344 20.07 10.99 -6.67
C SER A 344 18.59 11.30 -6.67
N LEU A 345 17.96 11.11 -7.85
CA LEU A 345 16.51 11.05 -8.06
C LEU A 345 16.16 9.67 -8.60
N TYR A 346 14.92 9.22 -8.34
CA TYR A 346 14.36 8.03 -8.97
C TYR A 346 13.22 8.39 -9.93
N VAL A 347 13.22 7.75 -11.10
CA VAL A 347 12.04 7.66 -11.96
C VAL A 347 11.44 6.27 -11.77
N ASN A 348 10.21 6.23 -11.24
CA ASN A 348 9.42 5.02 -11.05
C ASN A 348 8.37 4.94 -12.16
N PRO A 349 8.39 3.91 -13.02
CA PRO A 349 7.45 3.79 -14.14
C PRO A 349 6.06 3.33 -13.74
N GLN A 350 5.82 2.87 -12.51
CA GLN A 350 4.56 2.24 -12.06
C GLN A 350 3.31 3.10 -12.29
N THR A 351 3.47 4.42 -12.30
CA THR A 351 2.37 5.39 -12.46
C THR A 351 2.42 6.15 -13.79
N LEU A 352 3.32 5.74 -14.69
CA LEU A 352 3.49 6.30 -16.01
C LEU A 352 2.82 5.43 -17.08
N ASP A 353 2.40 6.08 -18.15
CA ASP A 353 2.15 5.50 -19.45
C ASP A 353 3.18 6.07 -20.45
N GLU A 354 3.06 5.73 -21.74
CA GLU A 354 3.98 6.22 -22.78
C GLU A 354 3.99 7.75 -22.87
N GLU A 355 2.83 8.41 -22.80
CA GLU A 355 2.73 9.87 -22.85
C GLU A 355 3.42 10.51 -21.62
N GLY A 356 3.16 9.97 -20.43
CA GLY A 356 3.78 10.41 -19.19
C GLY A 356 5.29 10.22 -19.19
N LEU A 357 5.79 9.10 -19.74
CA LEU A 357 7.21 8.85 -19.89
C LEU A 357 7.88 9.88 -20.81
N GLU A 358 7.26 10.19 -21.96
CA GLU A 358 7.77 11.21 -22.88
C GLU A 358 7.86 12.59 -22.20
N VAL A 359 6.85 12.93 -21.40
CA VAL A 359 6.86 14.18 -20.63
C VAL A 359 8.00 14.19 -19.62
N VAL A 360 8.21 13.11 -18.88
CA VAL A 360 9.31 12.97 -17.90
C VAL A 360 10.66 13.13 -18.58
N LEU A 361 10.90 12.42 -19.70
CA LEU A 361 12.15 12.49 -20.45
C LEU A 361 12.42 13.91 -21.00
N ARG A 362 11.41 14.56 -21.57
CA ARG A 362 11.53 15.92 -22.07
C ARG A 362 11.87 16.89 -20.93
N ARG A 363 11.10 16.88 -19.84
CA ARG A 363 11.27 17.77 -18.71
C ARG A 363 12.63 17.60 -18.02
N LEU A 364 13.10 16.35 -17.88
CA LEU A 364 14.44 16.07 -17.35
C LEU A 364 15.53 16.68 -18.26
N ARG A 365 15.41 16.49 -19.60
CA ARG A 365 16.36 17.09 -20.54
C ARG A 365 16.39 18.61 -20.46
N ASP A 366 15.23 19.25 -20.39
CA ASP A 366 15.11 20.72 -20.30
C ASP A 366 15.76 21.25 -19.01
N VAL A 367 15.49 20.61 -17.88
CA VAL A 367 15.97 21.06 -16.57
C VAL A 367 17.47 20.77 -16.39
N LEU A 368 17.98 19.67 -16.93
CA LEU A 368 19.40 19.28 -16.76
C LEU A 368 20.33 19.95 -17.76
N LYS A 369 19.83 20.39 -18.94
CA LYS A 369 20.66 21.10 -19.96
C LYS A 369 20.69 22.62 -19.78
N GLY A 370 19.65 23.21 -19.22
CA GLY A 370 19.49 24.66 -18.99
C GLY A 370 19.86 25.05 -17.59
#